data_6324a201c0739d9335a2af96d63b8cc8
#
_entry.id   6324a201c0739d9335a2af96d63b8cc8
#
_cell.length_a   1.000
_cell.length_b   1.000
_cell.length_c   1.000
_cell.angle_alpha   90.00
_cell.angle_beta   90.00
_cell.angle_gamma   90.00
#
_symmetry.space_group_name_H-M   'P 1'
#
loop_
_entity.id
_entity.type
_entity.pdbx_description
1 polymer ?
#
loop_
_entity_poly.entity_id
_entity_poly.type
_entity_poly.pdbx_seq_one_letter_code
_entity_poly.pdbx_strand_id
1 'polypeptide(L)'
;MAIPKIGDLLDLSHTLAAPLFEGKRYPWEILSELKEFIRTLGASLLREEYAEIAPEVWVHKTANVAPSALIAGPTVIGAKTEVRHCAFIRGSALVGEGCVVGNSTEIKNAVIFDGVQIPHYNYVGDSILGFRSHMGAGVVASNFRSDKGNVAVHDGETRIETGLRKLGAILGDGADVGCNSVLCPGSVVGRDSIIYPLSRVRGFVPERSILKGNGLIVPRKI
;
A
#
# COMPACT_ATOMS: atom_id res chain seq x y z
N MET A 1 -2.02 3.85 -23.22
CA MET A 1 -0.88 3.13 -22.58
C MET A 1 -1.43 1.85 -21.95
N ALA A 2 -0.65 0.78 -21.88
CA ALA A 2 -1.15 -0.44 -21.24
C ALA A 2 -1.10 -0.30 -19.71
N ILE A 3 -2.13 -0.81 -19.02
CA ILE A 3 -2.14 -0.88 -17.55
C ILE A 3 -0.95 -1.77 -17.10
N PRO A 4 -0.09 -1.26 -16.20
CA PRO A 4 1.16 -1.93 -15.85
C PRO A 4 0.92 -3.23 -15.07
N LYS A 5 1.80 -4.19 -15.30
CA LYS A 5 1.86 -5.47 -14.59
C LYS A 5 2.69 -5.34 -13.32
N ILE A 6 2.75 -6.42 -12.53
CA ILE A 6 3.52 -6.47 -11.27
C ILE A 6 4.96 -6.00 -11.49
N GLY A 7 5.71 -6.60 -12.42
CA GLY A 7 7.13 -6.27 -12.66
C GLY A 7 7.38 -4.84 -13.19
N ASP A 8 6.37 -4.20 -13.76
CA ASP A 8 6.46 -2.80 -14.21
C ASP A 8 6.34 -1.82 -13.02
N LEU A 9 5.77 -2.27 -11.89
CA LEU A 9 5.46 -1.44 -10.73
C LEU A 9 6.31 -1.75 -9.50
N LEU A 10 6.61 -3.03 -9.25
CA LEU A 10 7.08 -3.53 -7.96
C LEU A 10 8.34 -4.39 -8.11
N ASP A 11 9.33 -4.13 -7.28
CA ASP A 11 10.45 -5.02 -7.04
C ASP A 11 10.12 -5.95 -5.86
N LEU A 12 9.79 -7.19 -6.17
CA LEU A 12 9.34 -8.16 -5.18
C LEU A 12 10.42 -8.59 -4.18
N SER A 13 11.70 -8.24 -4.41
CA SER A 13 12.78 -8.51 -3.45
C SER A 13 12.66 -7.68 -2.15
N HIS A 14 11.77 -6.69 -2.14
CA HIS A 14 11.55 -5.77 -1.01
C HIS A 14 10.24 -6.06 -0.26
N THR A 15 9.81 -7.31 -0.21
CA THR A 15 8.62 -7.70 0.57
C THR A 15 8.60 -9.18 0.90
N LEU A 16 8.12 -9.52 2.09
CA LEU A 16 7.81 -10.91 2.44
C LEU A 16 6.59 -11.48 1.69
N ALA A 17 5.84 -10.64 0.99
CA ALA A 17 4.69 -11.06 0.17
C ALA A 17 5.09 -11.61 -1.20
N ALA A 18 6.36 -11.63 -1.57
CA ALA A 18 6.82 -12.07 -2.89
C ALA A 18 6.18 -13.40 -3.38
N PRO A 19 6.08 -14.47 -2.54
CA PRO A 19 5.46 -15.72 -2.97
C PRO A 19 3.97 -15.59 -3.35
N LEU A 20 3.25 -14.62 -2.76
CA LEU A 20 1.83 -14.41 -3.05
C LEU A 20 1.59 -13.86 -4.46
N PHE A 21 2.61 -13.23 -5.06
CA PHE A 21 2.54 -12.69 -6.42
C PHE A 21 2.83 -13.74 -7.51
N GLU A 22 3.28 -14.93 -7.16
CA GLU A 22 3.58 -15.99 -8.14
C GLU A 22 2.33 -16.36 -8.96
N GLY A 23 2.49 -16.40 -10.29
CA GLY A 23 1.40 -16.71 -11.22
C GLY A 23 0.36 -15.59 -11.41
N LYS A 24 0.46 -14.46 -10.67
CA LYS A 24 -0.42 -13.32 -10.84
C LYS A 24 0.11 -12.36 -11.92
N ARG A 25 -0.81 -11.68 -12.56
CA ARG A 25 -0.49 -10.68 -13.61
C ARG A 25 -0.49 -9.26 -13.08
N TYR A 26 -1.47 -8.94 -12.25
CA TYR A 26 -1.68 -7.60 -11.71
C TYR A 26 -1.57 -7.59 -10.19
N PRO A 27 -1.06 -6.50 -9.59
CA PRO A 27 -0.82 -6.45 -8.15
C PRO A 27 -2.07 -6.72 -7.30
N TRP A 28 -3.23 -6.23 -7.69
CA TRP A 28 -4.48 -6.35 -6.90
C TRP A 28 -5.04 -7.76 -6.80
N GLU A 29 -4.58 -8.71 -7.63
CA GLU A 29 -5.07 -10.09 -7.62
C GLU A 29 -4.75 -10.83 -6.32
N ILE A 30 -3.77 -10.35 -5.55
CA ILE A 30 -3.36 -10.97 -4.27
C ILE A 30 -4.27 -10.60 -3.09
N LEU A 31 -5.04 -9.51 -3.19
CA LEU A 31 -5.71 -8.92 -2.03
C LEU A 31 -6.77 -9.83 -1.39
N SER A 32 -7.38 -10.71 -2.17
CA SER A 32 -8.34 -11.69 -1.65
C SER A 32 -7.69 -12.83 -0.87
N GLU A 33 -6.42 -13.14 -1.14
CA GLU A 33 -5.66 -14.22 -0.52
C GLU A 33 -4.77 -13.73 0.63
N LEU A 34 -4.58 -12.41 0.74
CA LEU A 34 -3.64 -11.77 1.66
C LEU A 34 -3.82 -12.19 3.13
N LYS A 35 -5.06 -12.28 3.57
CA LYS A 35 -5.37 -12.62 4.97
C LYS A 35 -4.80 -13.99 5.39
N GLU A 36 -5.06 -15.01 4.60
CA GLU A 36 -4.60 -16.38 4.90
C GLU A 36 -3.10 -16.53 4.68
N PHE A 37 -2.56 -15.81 3.67
CA PHE A 37 -1.13 -15.74 3.48
C PHE A 37 -0.41 -15.17 4.72
N ILE A 38 -0.87 -14.06 5.29
CA ILE A 38 -0.27 -13.45 6.50
C ILE A 38 -0.34 -14.40 7.69
N ARG A 39 -1.41 -15.16 7.85
CA ARG A 39 -1.51 -16.19 8.91
C ARG A 39 -0.45 -17.26 8.76
N THR A 40 -0.33 -17.82 7.57
CA THR A 40 0.67 -18.85 7.24
C THR A 40 2.09 -18.30 7.42
N LEU A 41 2.36 -17.12 6.88
CA LEU A 41 3.64 -16.44 7.02
C LEU A 41 3.99 -16.21 8.48
N GLY A 42 3.08 -15.57 9.23
CA GLY A 42 3.30 -15.22 10.64
C GLY A 42 3.61 -16.44 11.52
N ALA A 43 2.88 -17.55 11.30
CA ALA A 43 3.13 -18.81 12.02
C ALA A 43 4.50 -19.43 11.69
N SER A 44 5.10 -19.10 10.53
CA SER A 44 6.41 -19.60 10.11
C SER A 44 7.59 -18.71 10.50
N LEU A 45 7.33 -17.48 11.00
CA LEU A 45 8.40 -16.54 11.37
C LEU A 45 9.22 -17.04 12.56
N LEU A 46 10.52 -16.76 12.53
CA LEU A 46 11.45 -17.18 13.57
C LEU A 46 11.16 -16.42 14.89
N ARG A 47 10.94 -17.15 15.96
CA ARG A 47 10.65 -16.57 17.30
C ARG A 47 11.83 -15.79 17.88
N GLU A 48 13.05 -16.05 17.39
CA GLU A 48 14.25 -15.29 17.72
C GLU A 48 14.18 -13.86 17.19
N GLU A 49 13.48 -13.65 16.07
CA GLU A 49 13.37 -12.34 15.39
C GLU A 49 12.01 -11.68 15.63
N TYR A 50 10.94 -12.46 15.70
CA TYR A 50 9.57 -11.94 15.83
C TYR A 50 8.93 -12.34 17.17
N ALA A 51 8.12 -11.45 17.71
CA ALA A 51 7.25 -11.68 18.84
C ALA A 51 5.79 -11.59 18.41
N GLU A 52 4.96 -12.55 18.84
CA GLU A 52 3.51 -12.42 18.76
C GLU A 52 3.02 -11.61 19.97
N ILE A 53 2.69 -10.33 19.74
CA ILE A 53 2.33 -9.38 20.81
C ILE A 53 0.83 -9.35 21.13
N ALA A 54 0.01 -9.90 20.24
CA ALA A 54 -1.43 -10.12 20.37
C ALA A 54 -1.84 -11.26 19.41
N PRO A 55 -3.05 -11.82 19.48
CA PRO A 55 -3.48 -12.88 18.57
C PRO A 55 -3.26 -12.56 17.10
N GLU A 56 -2.46 -13.36 16.41
CA GLU A 56 -2.08 -13.19 15.00
C GLU A 56 -1.37 -11.83 14.69
N VAL A 57 -0.68 -11.22 15.66
CA VAL A 57 0.09 -9.98 15.46
C VAL A 57 1.56 -10.27 15.72
N TRP A 58 2.34 -10.43 14.66
CA TRP A 58 3.77 -10.70 14.71
C TRP A 58 4.56 -9.44 14.42
N VAL A 59 5.39 -9.05 15.36
CA VAL A 59 6.20 -7.83 15.29
C VAL A 59 7.67 -8.19 15.42
N HIS A 60 8.49 -7.73 14.47
CA HIS A 60 9.93 -7.91 14.56
C HIS A 60 10.49 -7.17 15.78
N LYS A 61 11.41 -7.82 16.53
CA LYS A 61 11.94 -7.30 17.81
C LYS A 61 12.66 -5.96 17.72
N THR A 62 13.10 -5.56 16.52
CA THR A 62 13.70 -4.25 16.28
C THR A 62 12.70 -3.17 15.83
N ALA A 63 11.44 -3.54 15.62
CA ALA A 63 10.40 -2.56 15.34
C ALA A 63 10.03 -1.77 16.60
N ASN A 64 9.68 -0.50 16.41
CA ASN A 64 9.23 0.37 17.50
C ASN A 64 7.73 0.63 17.38
N VAL A 65 6.95 0.10 18.32
CA VAL A 65 5.49 0.26 18.33
C VAL A 65 5.09 1.14 19.51
N ALA A 66 4.46 2.28 19.21
CA ALA A 66 3.97 3.18 20.26
C ALA A 66 2.88 2.49 21.10
N PRO A 67 2.87 2.65 22.44
CA PRO A 67 1.88 2.00 23.32
C PRO A 67 0.42 2.37 23.00
N SER A 68 0.20 3.49 22.33
CA SER A 68 -1.12 3.97 21.93
C SER A 68 -1.55 3.50 20.52
N ALA A 69 -0.72 2.75 19.81
CA ALA A 69 -1.11 2.14 18.55
C ALA A 69 -2.03 0.94 18.81
N LEU A 70 -3.05 0.78 17.97
CA LEU A 70 -3.91 -0.41 17.96
C LEU A 70 -3.59 -1.26 16.74
N ILE A 71 -3.17 -2.50 16.97
CA ILE A 71 -2.86 -3.46 15.92
C ILE A 71 -3.72 -4.70 16.10
N ALA A 72 -4.56 -5.00 15.12
CA ALA A 72 -5.37 -6.21 15.06
C ALA A 72 -4.76 -7.23 14.08
N GLY A 73 -4.92 -8.51 14.37
CA GLY A 73 -4.46 -9.60 13.49
C GLY A 73 -5.41 -9.92 12.32
N PRO A 74 -4.94 -10.69 11.33
CA PRO A 74 -3.54 -11.07 11.17
C PRO A 74 -2.70 -9.90 10.63
N THR A 75 -1.54 -9.67 11.23
CA THR A 75 -0.63 -8.58 10.87
C THR A 75 0.82 -9.00 11.11
N VAL A 76 1.69 -8.67 10.16
CA VAL A 76 3.15 -8.77 10.31
C VAL A 76 3.76 -7.38 10.20
N ILE A 77 4.64 -7.02 11.13
CA ILE A 77 5.42 -5.77 11.12
C ILE A 77 6.90 -6.13 11.03
N GLY A 78 7.55 -5.67 9.96
CA GLY A 78 8.95 -5.93 9.64
C GLY A 78 9.95 -5.19 10.52
N ALA A 79 11.23 -5.57 10.36
CA ALA A 79 12.35 -5.03 11.13
C ALA A 79 12.47 -3.50 11.01
N LYS A 80 12.92 -2.83 12.08
CA LYS A 80 13.19 -1.37 12.11
C LYS A 80 12.00 -0.48 11.71
N THR A 81 10.80 -1.03 11.61
CA THR A 81 9.58 -0.30 11.30
C THR A 81 9.09 0.46 12.52
N GLU A 82 8.67 1.69 12.31
CA GLU A 82 8.11 2.57 13.33
C GLU A 82 6.58 2.65 13.18
N VAL A 83 5.85 2.19 14.21
CA VAL A 83 4.40 2.35 14.33
C VAL A 83 4.12 3.41 15.40
N ARG A 84 3.70 4.59 14.96
CA ARG A 84 3.60 5.78 15.81
C ARG A 84 2.31 5.86 16.60
N HIS A 85 2.23 6.88 17.44
CA HIS A 85 1.09 7.22 18.30
C HIS A 85 -0.24 7.19 17.54
N CYS A 86 -1.25 6.51 18.11
CA CYS A 86 -2.61 6.40 17.57
C CYS A 86 -2.70 5.80 16.14
N ALA A 87 -1.66 5.11 15.64
CA ALA A 87 -1.80 4.32 14.42
C ALA A 87 -2.84 3.21 14.63
N PHE A 88 -3.67 2.94 13.60
CA PHE A 88 -4.70 1.92 13.65
C PHE A 88 -4.52 0.90 12.51
N ILE A 89 -3.97 -0.27 12.80
CA ILE A 89 -3.81 -1.37 11.85
C ILE A 89 -4.91 -2.40 12.11
N ARG A 90 -5.83 -2.52 11.15
CA ARG A 90 -7.09 -3.29 11.30
C ARG A 90 -6.98 -4.76 10.88
N GLY A 91 -5.77 -5.24 10.66
CA GLY A 91 -5.53 -6.61 10.22
C GLY A 91 -5.51 -6.79 8.71
N SER A 92 -5.16 -8.01 8.29
CA SER A 92 -4.78 -8.36 6.93
C SER A 92 -3.70 -7.40 6.41
N ALA A 93 -2.73 -7.04 7.23
CA ALA A 93 -1.68 -6.08 6.90
C ALA A 93 -0.30 -6.71 6.99
N LEU A 94 0.47 -6.61 5.93
CA LEU A 94 1.88 -6.94 5.90
C LEU A 94 2.67 -5.64 5.73
N VAL A 95 3.45 -5.27 6.73
CA VAL A 95 4.29 -4.07 6.73
C VAL A 95 5.75 -4.51 6.70
N GLY A 96 6.49 -4.06 5.70
CA GLY A 96 7.88 -4.39 5.46
C GLY A 96 8.87 -3.79 6.46
N GLU A 97 10.16 -3.89 6.15
CA GLU A 97 11.26 -3.38 6.94
C GLU A 97 11.41 -1.85 6.77
N GLY A 98 11.80 -1.15 7.83
CA GLY A 98 12.15 0.28 7.79
C GLY A 98 11.01 1.22 7.41
N CYS A 99 9.76 0.78 7.56
CA CYS A 99 8.59 1.58 7.26
C CYS A 99 8.25 2.57 8.37
N VAL A 100 7.47 3.59 8.04
CA VAL A 100 6.80 4.44 9.02
C VAL A 100 5.30 4.36 8.84
N VAL A 101 4.61 3.83 9.85
CA VAL A 101 3.15 3.93 10.02
C VAL A 101 2.89 5.02 11.04
N GLY A 102 2.55 6.19 10.56
CA GLY A 102 2.57 7.41 11.36
C GLY A 102 1.35 7.65 12.24
N ASN A 103 1.35 8.83 12.84
CA ASN A 103 0.28 9.24 13.74
C ASN A 103 -1.10 9.19 13.06
N SER A 104 -2.05 8.52 13.71
CA SER A 104 -3.44 8.40 13.25
C SER A 104 -3.59 7.87 11.82
N THR A 105 -2.62 7.09 11.36
CA THR A 105 -2.69 6.39 10.07
C THR A 105 -3.48 5.10 10.24
N GLU A 106 -4.47 4.90 9.38
CA GLU A 106 -5.27 3.67 9.36
C GLU A 106 -4.86 2.78 8.19
N ILE A 107 -4.57 1.50 8.47
CA ILE A 107 -4.22 0.48 7.46
C ILE A 107 -5.16 -0.72 7.59
N LYS A 108 -5.63 -1.24 6.45
CA LYS A 108 -6.47 -2.43 6.39
C LYS A 108 -6.29 -3.16 5.06
N ASN A 109 -6.09 -4.48 5.12
CA ASN A 109 -5.98 -5.33 3.93
C ASN A 109 -4.98 -4.77 2.90
N ALA A 110 -3.72 -4.64 3.32
CA ALA A 110 -2.70 -3.96 2.53
C ALA A 110 -1.32 -4.63 2.64
N VAL A 111 -0.56 -4.55 1.56
CA VAL A 111 0.87 -4.88 1.53
C VAL A 111 1.66 -3.58 1.42
N ILE A 112 2.49 -3.34 2.41
CA ILE A 112 3.38 -2.19 2.51
C ILE A 112 4.81 -2.72 2.37
N PHE A 113 5.46 -2.39 1.27
CA PHE A 113 6.83 -2.84 0.99
C PHE A 113 7.84 -2.13 1.88
N ASP A 114 9.10 -2.57 1.85
CA ASP A 114 10.17 -2.00 2.66
C ASP A 114 10.37 -0.50 2.40
N GLY A 115 10.67 0.24 3.46
CA GLY A 115 11.00 1.66 3.42
C GLY A 115 9.84 2.61 3.11
N VAL A 116 8.62 2.12 3.05
CA VAL A 116 7.42 2.93 2.78
C VAL A 116 7.14 3.91 3.93
N GLN A 117 6.79 5.14 3.56
CA GLN A 117 6.48 6.22 4.51
C GLN A 117 5.02 6.64 4.41
N ILE A 118 4.23 6.40 5.48
CA ILE A 118 2.82 6.81 5.64
C ILE A 118 2.67 7.56 6.98
N PRO A 119 3.28 8.78 7.09
CA PRO A 119 3.64 9.34 8.39
C PRO A 119 2.51 10.03 9.15
N HIS A 120 1.41 10.48 8.51
CA HIS A 120 0.46 11.37 9.18
C HIS A 120 -0.96 11.29 8.61
N TYR A 121 -1.94 10.87 9.43
CA TYR A 121 -3.38 10.97 9.12
C TYR A 121 -3.76 10.37 7.78
N ASN A 122 -3.17 9.23 7.44
CA ASN A 122 -3.41 8.56 6.16
C ASN A 122 -4.47 7.46 6.30
N TYR A 123 -5.15 7.15 5.20
CA TYR A 123 -5.96 5.95 5.08
C TYR A 123 -5.44 5.06 3.94
N VAL A 124 -5.11 3.81 4.27
CA VAL A 124 -4.61 2.80 3.33
C VAL A 124 -5.48 1.54 3.45
N GLY A 125 -6.47 1.43 2.59
CA GLY A 125 -7.36 0.27 2.56
C GLY A 125 -7.29 -0.48 1.24
N ASP A 126 -7.19 -1.82 1.29
CA ASP A 126 -7.21 -2.71 0.12
C ASP A 126 -6.21 -2.24 -0.95
N SER A 127 -4.95 -2.02 -0.54
CA SER A 127 -3.92 -1.31 -1.31
C SER A 127 -2.56 -2.02 -1.27
N ILE A 128 -1.70 -1.69 -2.24
CA ILE A 128 -0.31 -2.16 -2.27
C ILE A 128 0.58 -0.95 -2.48
N LEU A 129 1.52 -0.73 -1.56
CA LEU A 129 2.47 0.37 -1.60
C LEU A 129 3.87 -0.19 -1.85
N GLY A 130 4.45 0.11 -3.01
CA GLY A 130 5.75 -0.39 -3.47
C GLY A 130 6.93 0.20 -2.67
N PHE A 131 8.09 -0.37 -2.88
CA PHE A 131 9.33 -0.06 -2.18
C PHE A 131 9.63 1.45 -2.14
N ARG A 132 9.88 2.00 -0.93
CA ARG A 132 10.17 3.42 -0.69
C ARG A 132 9.12 4.40 -1.22
N SER A 133 7.89 3.96 -1.46
CA SER A 133 6.84 4.92 -1.78
C SER A 133 6.45 5.76 -0.55
N HIS A 134 5.89 6.93 -0.81
CA HIS A 134 5.54 7.91 0.23
C HIS A 134 4.12 8.44 0.04
N MET A 135 3.40 8.56 1.13
CA MET A 135 2.11 9.25 1.19
C MET A 135 2.21 10.45 2.13
N GLY A 136 2.16 11.65 1.60
CA GLY A 136 2.13 12.89 2.39
C GLY A 136 0.96 12.94 3.36
N ALA A 137 0.98 13.88 4.28
CA ALA A 137 -0.05 14.02 5.32
C ALA A 137 -1.47 14.11 4.73
N GLY A 138 -2.42 13.37 5.31
CA GLY A 138 -3.82 13.41 4.92
C GLY A 138 -4.15 12.73 3.58
N VAL A 139 -3.22 11.98 2.97
CA VAL A 139 -3.51 11.23 1.74
C VAL A 139 -4.45 10.07 2.04
N VAL A 140 -5.48 9.92 1.21
CA VAL A 140 -6.49 8.86 1.35
C VAL A 140 -6.47 7.95 0.11
N ALA A 141 -6.19 6.65 0.32
CA ALA A 141 -6.45 5.62 -0.67
C ALA A 141 -7.91 5.14 -0.54
N SER A 142 -8.83 5.83 -1.22
CA SER A 142 -10.24 5.46 -1.20
C SER A 142 -10.45 4.11 -1.89
N ASN A 143 -11.05 3.17 -1.20
CA ASN A 143 -11.13 1.77 -1.66
C ASN A 143 -12.54 1.31 -2.07
N PHE A 144 -13.56 2.17 -1.97
CA PHE A 144 -14.94 1.80 -2.22
C PHE A 144 -15.65 2.81 -3.12
N ARG A 145 -16.36 2.31 -4.11
CA ARG A 145 -17.12 3.14 -5.06
C ARG A 145 -18.46 3.57 -4.45
N SER A 146 -18.87 4.81 -4.70
CA SER A 146 -20.15 5.35 -4.22
C SER A 146 -21.38 4.62 -4.80
N ASP A 147 -21.28 4.10 -6.02
CA ASP A 147 -22.31 3.30 -6.68
C ASP A 147 -22.33 1.83 -6.25
N LYS A 148 -21.46 1.44 -5.31
CA LYS A 148 -21.33 0.09 -4.76
C LYS A 148 -20.99 -0.99 -5.79
N GLY A 149 -20.54 -0.63 -7.00
CA GLY A 149 -20.07 -1.55 -8.04
C GLY A 149 -18.66 -2.09 -7.75
N ASN A 150 -18.24 -3.09 -8.53
CA ASN A 150 -16.86 -3.57 -8.50
C ASN A 150 -15.91 -2.48 -9.02
N VAL A 151 -14.70 -2.46 -8.45
CA VAL A 151 -13.67 -1.52 -8.88
C VAL A 151 -13.04 -2.03 -10.18
N ALA A 152 -12.83 -1.13 -11.12
CA ALA A 152 -12.03 -1.39 -12.31
C ALA A 152 -10.79 -0.49 -12.33
N VAL A 153 -9.70 -0.99 -12.88
CA VAL A 153 -8.51 -0.19 -13.18
C VAL A 153 -8.55 0.25 -14.63
N HIS A 154 -8.24 1.51 -14.90
CA HIS A 154 -8.27 2.07 -16.26
C HIS A 154 -7.15 3.09 -16.50
N ASP A 155 -6.75 3.24 -17.75
CA ASP A 155 -5.76 4.23 -18.21
C ASP A 155 -6.37 5.33 -19.12
N GLY A 156 -7.69 5.38 -19.21
CA GLY A 156 -8.45 6.25 -20.09
C GLY A 156 -9.02 5.51 -21.31
N GLU A 157 -8.27 4.59 -21.89
CA GLU A 157 -8.65 3.81 -23.08
C GLU A 157 -9.01 2.38 -22.70
N THR A 158 -8.15 1.73 -21.90
CA THR A 158 -8.31 0.35 -21.46
C THR A 158 -8.95 0.30 -20.08
N ARG A 159 -9.84 -0.64 -19.89
CA ARG A 159 -10.48 -0.91 -18.60
C ARG A 159 -10.33 -2.39 -18.26
N ILE A 160 -9.82 -2.69 -17.06
CA ILE A 160 -9.69 -4.05 -16.52
C ILE A 160 -10.61 -4.18 -15.32
N GLU A 161 -11.56 -5.11 -15.41
CA GLU A 161 -12.43 -5.47 -14.29
C GLU A 161 -11.62 -6.28 -13.27
N THR A 162 -11.58 -5.84 -12.02
CA THR A 162 -10.80 -6.52 -10.98
C THR A 162 -11.56 -7.64 -10.28
N GLY A 163 -12.87 -7.66 -10.40
CA GLY A 163 -13.75 -8.54 -9.61
C GLY A 163 -13.90 -8.10 -8.15
N LEU A 164 -13.16 -7.12 -7.70
CA LEU A 164 -13.11 -6.69 -6.30
C LEU A 164 -14.12 -5.58 -6.02
N ARG A 165 -14.88 -5.73 -4.93
CA ARG A 165 -15.77 -4.68 -4.39
C ARG A 165 -14.98 -3.53 -3.76
N LYS A 166 -13.77 -3.83 -3.29
CA LYS A 166 -12.85 -2.88 -2.66
C LYS A 166 -11.48 -3.03 -3.26
N LEU A 167 -10.95 -1.94 -3.76
CA LEU A 167 -9.57 -1.78 -4.19
C LEU A 167 -9.21 -0.32 -4.02
N GLY A 168 -8.22 -0.03 -3.20
CA GLY A 168 -7.71 1.31 -2.98
C GLY A 168 -6.76 1.74 -4.08
N ALA A 169 -5.48 1.81 -3.77
CA ALA A 169 -4.45 2.25 -4.70
C ALA A 169 -3.29 1.27 -4.78
N ILE A 170 -2.64 1.27 -5.93
CA ILE A 170 -1.34 0.63 -6.15
C ILE A 170 -0.34 1.75 -6.37
N LEU A 171 0.65 1.86 -5.50
CA LEU A 171 1.80 2.75 -5.69
C LEU A 171 3.00 1.90 -6.14
N GLY A 172 3.58 2.27 -7.27
CA GLY A 172 4.85 1.70 -7.72
C GLY A 172 6.01 2.12 -6.83
N ASP A 173 7.15 1.44 -6.97
CA ASP A 173 8.35 1.75 -6.21
C ASP A 173 8.75 3.23 -6.38
N GLY A 174 9.13 3.89 -5.29
CA GLY A 174 9.54 5.30 -5.29
C GLY A 174 8.44 6.31 -5.65
N ALA A 175 7.18 5.90 -5.74
CA ALA A 175 6.07 6.83 -5.97
C ALA A 175 5.86 7.76 -4.77
N ASP A 176 5.64 9.05 -5.02
CA ASP A 176 5.46 10.08 -3.99
C ASP A 176 4.14 10.81 -4.16
N VAL A 177 3.28 10.76 -3.15
CA VAL A 177 1.94 11.35 -3.18
C VAL A 177 1.87 12.55 -2.24
N GLY A 178 1.68 13.73 -2.80
CA GLY A 178 1.59 14.99 -2.07
C GLY A 178 0.39 15.07 -1.13
N CYS A 179 0.54 15.86 -0.07
CA CYS A 179 -0.41 16.00 1.02
C CYS A 179 -1.86 16.25 0.57
N ASN A 180 -2.82 15.72 1.33
CA ASN A 180 -4.27 15.88 1.13
C ASN A 180 -4.76 15.47 -0.26
N SER A 181 -4.02 14.59 -0.95
CA SER A 181 -4.48 14.00 -2.20
C SER A 181 -5.41 12.81 -1.94
N VAL A 182 -6.35 12.59 -2.86
CA VAL A 182 -7.24 11.45 -2.82
C VAL A 182 -6.96 10.54 -4.02
N LEU A 183 -6.56 9.31 -3.73
CA LEU A 183 -6.44 8.24 -4.70
C LEU A 183 -7.81 7.56 -4.80
N CYS A 184 -8.50 7.74 -5.92
CA CYS A 184 -9.81 7.11 -6.14
C CYS A 184 -9.67 5.58 -6.24
N PRO A 185 -10.74 4.80 -5.98
CA PRO A 185 -10.69 3.34 -6.07
C PRO A 185 -10.11 2.84 -7.39
N GLY A 186 -9.09 1.99 -7.31
CA GLY A 186 -8.39 1.44 -8.47
C GLY A 186 -7.36 2.38 -9.11
N SER A 187 -6.91 3.41 -8.39
CA SER A 187 -5.79 4.25 -8.86
C SER A 187 -4.48 3.47 -8.87
N VAL A 188 -3.69 3.64 -9.93
CA VAL A 188 -2.35 3.07 -10.07
C VAL A 188 -1.37 4.21 -10.35
N VAL A 189 -0.33 4.33 -9.54
CA VAL A 189 0.75 5.32 -9.72
C VAL A 189 2.03 4.57 -10.09
N GLY A 190 2.58 4.87 -11.27
CA GLY A 190 3.80 4.25 -11.78
C GLY A 190 5.04 4.55 -10.93
N ARG A 191 6.11 3.81 -11.17
CA ARG A 191 7.40 3.97 -10.47
C ARG A 191 7.92 5.39 -10.57
N ASP A 192 8.54 5.88 -9.50
CA ASP A 192 9.22 7.18 -9.44
C ASP A 192 8.34 8.37 -9.84
N SER A 193 7.02 8.25 -9.77
CA SER A 193 6.10 9.33 -10.12
C SER A 193 5.71 10.17 -8.92
N ILE A 194 5.40 11.43 -9.17
CA ILE A 194 5.01 12.41 -8.16
C ILE A 194 3.58 12.85 -8.41
N ILE A 195 2.79 12.83 -7.36
CA ILE A 195 1.45 13.44 -7.34
C ILE A 195 1.53 14.74 -6.55
N TYR A 196 1.17 15.86 -7.15
CA TYR A 196 1.17 17.14 -6.45
C TYR A 196 0.11 17.17 -5.34
N PRO A 197 0.33 17.94 -4.27
CA PRO A 197 -0.64 18.10 -3.18
C PRO A 197 -2.04 18.50 -3.69
N LEU A 198 -3.07 18.13 -2.92
CA LEU A 198 -4.49 18.44 -3.20
C LEU A 198 -5.00 17.87 -4.53
N SER A 199 -4.38 16.79 -5.01
CA SER A 199 -4.77 16.15 -6.26
C SER A 199 -5.83 15.08 -6.05
N ARG A 200 -6.74 14.96 -7.03
CA ARG A 200 -7.60 13.79 -7.19
C ARG A 200 -7.03 12.88 -8.26
N VAL A 201 -6.52 11.73 -7.87
CA VAL A 201 -6.00 10.72 -8.81
C VAL A 201 -7.10 9.74 -9.16
N ARG A 202 -7.26 9.44 -10.45
CA ARG A 202 -8.19 8.42 -10.94
C ARG A 202 -7.58 7.72 -12.15
N GLY A 203 -7.52 6.39 -12.09
CA GLY A 203 -6.91 5.57 -13.12
C GLY A 203 -5.39 5.50 -12.99
N PHE A 204 -4.68 5.38 -14.08
CA PHE A 204 -3.25 5.16 -14.13
C PHE A 204 -2.46 6.45 -14.36
N VAL A 205 -1.44 6.68 -13.54
CA VAL A 205 -0.41 7.71 -13.73
C VAL A 205 0.88 6.99 -14.18
N PRO A 206 1.44 7.30 -15.35
CA PRO A 206 2.63 6.64 -15.87
C PRO A 206 3.85 6.78 -14.95
N GLU A 207 4.79 5.86 -15.09
CA GLU A 207 6.08 5.94 -14.39
C GLU A 207 6.84 7.22 -14.73
N ARG A 208 7.69 7.69 -13.82
CA ARG A 208 8.54 8.88 -14.01
C ARG A 208 7.76 10.09 -14.50
N SER A 209 6.58 10.27 -13.95
CA SER A 209 5.66 11.37 -14.30
C SER A 209 5.35 12.24 -13.09
N ILE A 210 4.88 13.45 -13.36
CA ILE A 210 4.31 14.35 -12.37
C ILE A 210 2.86 14.62 -12.73
N LEU A 211 1.94 14.22 -11.85
CA LEU A 211 0.54 14.66 -11.94
C LEU A 211 0.40 15.98 -11.20
N LYS A 212 0.09 17.06 -11.92
CA LYS A 212 -0.16 18.39 -11.36
C LYS A 212 -1.61 18.54 -10.90
N GLY A 213 -1.86 19.49 -9.99
CA GLY A 213 -3.18 19.72 -9.38
C GLY A 213 -4.33 20.01 -10.37
N ASN A 214 -4.02 20.43 -11.59
CA ASN A 214 -4.98 20.63 -12.68
C ASN A 214 -5.24 19.36 -13.53
N GLY A 215 -4.72 18.20 -13.11
CA GLY A 215 -4.86 16.94 -13.85
C GLY A 215 -3.86 16.73 -14.99
N LEU A 216 -2.97 17.69 -15.24
CA LEU A 216 -1.94 17.59 -16.27
C LEU A 216 -0.82 16.63 -15.83
N ILE A 217 -0.51 15.64 -16.67
CA ILE A 217 0.61 14.72 -16.47
C ILE A 217 1.77 15.18 -17.36
N VAL A 218 2.94 15.35 -16.75
CA VAL A 218 4.18 15.73 -17.46
C VAL A 218 5.31 14.78 -17.06
N PRO A 219 6.32 14.57 -17.94
CA PRO A 219 7.50 13.78 -17.58
C PRO A 219 8.24 14.39 -16.38
N ARG A 220 8.66 13.54 -15.44
CA ARG A 220 9.58 13.93 -14.37
C ARG A 220 11.00 13.99 -14.94
N LYS A 221 11.61 15.17 -14.89
CA LYS A 221 13.04 15.31 -15.20
C LYS A 221 13.83 14.78 -13.99
N ILE A 222 14.64 13.78 -14.20
CA ILE A 222 15.60 13.21 -13.23
C ILE A 222 16.93 13.91 -13.40
#